data_f3e648552f890cdc814d5c72635d36ae
#
_entry.id   f3e648552f890cdc814d5c72635d36ae
#
_cell.length_a   1.000
_cell.length_b   1.000
_cell.length_c   1.000
_cell.angle_alpha   90.00
_cell.angle_beta   90.00
_cell.angle_gamma   90.00
#
_symmetry.space_group_name_H-M   'P 1'
#
loop_
_entity.id
_entity.type
_entity.pdbx_description
1 polymer ?
#
loop_
_entity_poly.entity_id
_entity_poly.type
_entity_poly.pdbx_seq_one_letter_code
_entity_poly.pdbx_strand_id
1 'polypeptide(L)' 'MNDDEMLTAEEVAKIMKTSIKTVRSWVQSGELARVPIGKREYRIVRRDLNDFIAKRRQQGAIAPDGE' A
#
# COMPACT_ATOMS: atom_id res chain seq x y z
N MET A 1 9.64 11.07 10.89
CA MET A 1 9.21 10.09 10.00
C MET A 1 9.60 8.74 10.44
N ASN A 2 8.64 7.96 10.65
CA ASN A 2 8.82 6.68 11.30
C ASN A 2 8.45 5.56 10.36
N ASP A 3 9.45 4.80 9.90
CA ASP A 3 9.21 3.69 8.98
C ASP A 3 8.41 2.58 9.63
N ASP A 4 8.31 2.59 10.95
CA ASP A 4 7.55 1.57 11.68
C ASP A 4 6.13 2.04 11.99
N GLU A 5 5.75 3.19 11.49
CA GLU A 5 4.41 3.71 11.71
C GLU A 5 3.36 2.75 11.16
N MET A 6 2.32 2.53 11.96
CA MET A 6 1.21 1.65 11.55
C MET A 6 0.10 2.50 10.96
N LEU A 7 -0.26 2.19 9.74
CA LEU A 7 -1.26 2.94 8.99
C LEU A 7 -2.51 2.09 8.79
N THR A 8 -3.67 2.75 8.84
CA THR A 8 -4.90 2.08 8.47
C THR A 8 -5.04 2.06 6.95
N ALA A 9 -5.94 1.20 6.46
CA ALA A 9 -6.22 1.17 5.03
C ALA A 9 -6.72 2.53 4.56
N GLU A 10 -7.49 3.21 5.40
CA GLU A 10 -8.00 4.54 5.07
C GLU A 10 -6.88 5.55 4.93
N GLU A 11 -5.90 5.48 5.82
CA GLU A 11 -4.75 6.37 5.75
C GLU A 11 -3.93 6.11 4.50
N VAL A 12 -3.74 4.84 4.17
CA VAL A 12 -3.03 4.48 2.95
C VAL A 12 -3.77 5.00 1.73
N ALA A 13 -5.10 4.88 1.73
CA ALA A 13 -5.89 5.38 0.61
C ALA A 13 -5.69 6.88 0.42
N LYS A 14 -5.62 7.62 1.51
CA LYS A 14 -5.38 9.07 1.43
C LYS A 14 -3.99 9.37 0.91
N ILE A 15 -3.00 8.66 1.40
CA ILE A 15 -1.61 8.86 0.95
C ILE A 15 -1.48 8.56 -0.53
N MET A 16 -2.10 7.48 -0.97
CA MET A 16 -2.03 7.06 -2.37
C MET A 16 -3.06 7.78 -3.25
N LYS A 17 -3.94 8.56 -2.63
CA LYS A 17 -4.99 9.30 -3.32
C LYS A 17 -5.87 8.37 -4.14
N THR A 18 -6.31 7.31 -3.48
CA THR A 18 -7.16 6.32 -4.11
C THR A 18 -8.26 5.91 -3.12
N SER A 19 -9.08 4.94 -3.50
CA SER A 19 -10.17 4.50 -2.65
C SER A 19 -9.72 3.40 -1.70
N ILE A 20 -10.45 3.25 -0.60
CA ILE A 20 -10.19 2.17 0.35
C ILE A 20 -10.35 0.82 -0.34
N LYS A 21 -11.33 0.72 -1.22
CA LYS A 21 -11.58 -0.52 -1.94
C LYS A 21 -10.34 -0.95 -2.72
N THR A 22 -9.67 0.00 -3.36
CA THR A 22 -8.45 -0.29 -4.10
C THR A 22 -7.35 -0.78 -3.16
N VAL A 23 -7.20 -0.13 -2.02
CA VAL A 23 -6.19 -0.54 -1.04
C VAL A 23 -6.47 -1.96 -0.55
N ARG A 24 -7.73 -2.26 -0.26
CA ARG A 24 -8.10 -3.60 0.17
C ARG A 24 -7.78 -4.64 -0.89
N SER A 25 -7.99 -4.29 -2.13
CA SER A 25 -7.67 -5.18 -3.24
C SER A 25 -6.18 -5.50 -3.27
N TRP A 26 -5.34 -4.48 -3.08
CA TRP A 26 -3.89 -4.69 -3.03
C TRP A 26 -3.49 -5.61 -1.90
N VAL A 27 -4.13 -5.45 -0.74
CA VAL A 27 -3.83 -6.28 0.42
C VAL A 27 -4.28 -7.71 0.16
N GLN A 28 -5.45 -7.89 -0.40
CA GLN A 28 -5.98 -9.23 -0.66
C GLN A 28 -5.15 -9.99 -1.68
N SER A 29 -4.64 -9.30 -2.67
CA SER A 29 -3.82 -9.95 -3.70
C SER A 29 -2.40 -10.24 -3.22
N GLY A 30 -2.03 -9.70 -2.06
CA GLY A 30 -0.68 -9.89 -1.55
C GLY A 30 0.33 -8.88 -2.06
N GLU A 31 -0.12 -7.93 -2.87
CA GLU A 31 0.79 -6.91 -3.38
C GLU A 31 1.27 -5.97 -2.28
N LEU A 32 0.39 -5.70 -1.32
CA LEU A 32 0.70 -4.82 -0.21
C LEU A 32 0.63 -5.62 1.09
N ALA A 33 1.76 -5.70 1.78
CA ALA A 33 1.84 -6.48 3.02
C ALA A 33 1.01 -5.83 4.12
N ARG A 34 0.49 -6.66 5.00
CA ARG A 34 -0.32 -6.19 6.11
C ARG A 34 0.10 -6.87 7.41
N VAL A 35 -0.23 -6.23 8.51
CA VAL A 35 -0.04 -6.80 9.84
C VAL A 35 -1.42 -7.00 10.44
N PRO A 36 -1.89 -8.24 10.58
CA PRO A 36 -3.20 -8.47 11.18
C PRO A 36 -3.16 -8.14 12.67
N ILE A 37 -4.15 -7.40 13.14
CA ILE A 37 -4.25 -7.04 14.55
C ILE A 37 -5.54 -7.54 15.19
N GLY A 38 -6.43 -8.12 14.39
CA GLY A 38 -7.67 -8.66 14.87
C GLY A 38 -8.24 -9.57 13.81
N LYS A 39 -9.46 -10.02 14.02
CA LYS A 39 -10.05 -10.97 13.08
C LYS A 39 -10.22 -10.38 11.69
N ARG A 40 -10.57 -9.11 11.64
CA ARG A 40 -10.80 -8.44 10.36
C ARG A 40 -10.06 -7.12 10.26
N GLU A 41 -9.21 -6.86 11.24
CA GLU A 41 -8.46 -5.63 11.28
C GLU A 41 -7.01 -5.88 10.98
N TYR A 42 -6.43 -4.94 10.28
CA TYR A 42 -5.01 -5.00 9.98
C TYR A 42 -4.48 -3.58 9.84
N ARG A 43 -3.18 -3.50 9.84
CA ARG A 43 -2.49 -2.22 9.60
C ARG A 43 -1.41 -2.46 8.57
N ILE A 44 -0.99 -1.38 7.96
CA ILE A 44 0.10 -1.42 6.99
C ILE A 44 1.25 -0.64 7.57
N VAL A 45 2.43 -1.27 7.63
CA VAL A 45 3.61 -0.58 8.13
C VAL A 45 4.10 0.40 7.07
N ARG A 46 4.47 1.58 7.49
CA ARG A 46 4.95 2.62 6.57
C ARG A 46 6.05 2.09 5.66
N ARG A 47 6.98 1.32 6.19
CA ARG A 47 8.06 0.75 5.40
C ARG A 47 7.54 -0.11 4.26
N ASP A 48 6.53 -0.92 4.55
CA ASP A 48 5.95 -1.78 3.52
C ASP A 48 5.25 -0.95 2.45
N LEU A 49 4.60 0.13 2.86
CA LEU A 49 3.97 1.02 1.91
C LEU A 49 5.01 1.69 1.03
N ASN A 50 6.11 2.13 1.62
CA ASN A 50 7.18 2.76 0.86
C ASN A 50 7.76 1.80 -0.17
N ASP A 51 7.94 0.53 0.22
CA ASP A 51 8.43 -0.48 -0.72
C ASP A 51 7.44 -0.70 -1.86
N PHE A 52 6.16 -0.74 -1.53
CA PHE A 52 5.12 -0.90 -2.52
C PHE A 52 5.15 0.25 -3.53
N ILE A 53 5.27 1.46 -3.02
CA ILE A 53 5.33 2.64 -3.88
C ILE A 53 6.57 2.59 -4.78
N ALA A 54 7.70 2.19 -4.22
CA ALA A 54 8.94 2.13 -4.99
C ALA A 54 8.82 1.14 -6.14
N LYS A 55 8.20 0.00 -5.89
CA LYS A 55 8.00 -1.00 -6.94
C LYS A 55 7.08 -0.48 -8.02
N ARG A 56 6.03 0.23 -7.61
CA ARG A 56 5.09 0.80 -8.57
C ARG A 56 5.76 1.86 -9.42
N ARG A 57 6.61 2.66 -8.83
CA ARG A 57 7.33 3.69 -9.56
C ARG A 57 8.24 3.08 -10.62
N GLN A 58 8.90 1.99 -10.28
CA GLN A 58 9.76 1.31 -11.25
C GLN A 58 8.95 0.78 -12.41
N GLN A 59 7.82 0.18 -12.11
CA GLN A 59 6.95 -0.35 -13.15
C GLN A 59 6.46 0.76 -14.06
N GLY A 60 6.09 1.89 -13.48
CA GLY A 60 5.64 3.03 -14.26
C GLY A 60 6.74 3.61 -15.12
N ALA A 61 7.96 3.61 -14.61
CA ALA A 61 9.09 4.14 -15.36
C ALA A 61 9.46 3.24 -16.53
N ILE A 62 9.27 1.94 -16.35
CA ILE A 62 9.61 0.97 -17.40
C ILE A 62 8.55 0.93 -18.47
N ALA A 63 7.30 1.10 -18.13
CA ALA A 63 6.19 0.98 -19.03
C ALA A 63 5.97 2.32 -19.74
N PRO A 64 6.40 2.43 -20.90
CA PRO A 64 6.15 3.65 -21.62
C PRO A 64 4.83 3.58 -22.33
N ASP A 65 4.77 3.17 -22.39
CA ASP A 65 4.17 3.33 -22.78
C ASP A 65 3.45 3.59 -22.82
N GLY A 66 3.30 3.54 -22.83
CA GLY A 66 2.85 3.81 -22.86
C GLY A 66 2.18 4.33 -22.62
N GLU A 67 2.17 4.54 -22.59
CA GLU A 67 1.86 5.03 -22.46
C GLU A 67 1.81 5.37 -22.44
#